data_196d7a6118b39af4dce803dd94a2c839
#
_entry.id   196d7a6118b39af4dce803dd94a2c839
#
_cell.length_a   1.000
_cell.length_b   1.000
_cell.length_c   1.000
_cell.angle_alpha   90.00
_cell.angle_beta   90.00
_cell.angle_gamma   90.00
#
_symmetry.space_group_name_H-M   'P 1'
#
loop_
_entity.id
_entity.type
_entity.pdbx_description
1 polymer ?
#
loop_
_entity_poly.entity_id
_entity_poly.type
_entity_poly.pdbx_seq_one_letter_code
_entity_poly.pdbx_strand_id
1 'polypeptide(L)'
;MRQSFREKDMGGFCKLVRAGAGLAALAAVISTSAARADADISGIWWATTYSPKILVQGGGAPPLNAEGKAQYAKNLAGLKSGKLVDKARKVCISDGVPRLLETPYPFELFQVPKGQITMIHELNHQLRVIPLDRPLGKYEDLVPFENYNGYSVGHWEGDTLVVQTNGYIDETFLDSTGLPHSDEMLTTERVRKIANNQLEDVITIHDPKLYTKDWQSRFVYTQRNDIRIQDYSCNDATHRDLSSVKGVNEARQARAQGRLYQ
;
A
#
# COMPACT_ATOMS: atom_id res chain seq x y z
N MET A 1 20.15 84.50 -13.08
CA MET A 1 20.66 85.25 -11.89
C MET A 1 21.53 84.26 -11.14
N ARG A 2 22.77 84.25 -11.33
CA ARG A 2 23.98 84.86 -10.73
C ARG A 2 23.85 85.01 -9.22
N GLN A 3 24.63 84.29 -8.46
CA GLN A 3 25.75 84.71 -7.61
C GLN A 3 26.05 83.57 -6.65
N SER A 4 27.22 82.95 -6.56
CA SER A 4 28.58 83.43 -6.39
C SER A 4 28.99 83.57 -4.91
N PHE A 5 30.12 82.88 -4.61
CA PHE A 5 31.11 83.11 -3.53
C PHE A 5 30.78 82.61 -2.11
N ARG A 6 31.67 82.00 -1.35
CA ARG A 6 33.17 82.15 -1.25
C ARG A 6 33.73 81.06 -0.34
N GLU A 7 34.89 80.69 -0.70
CA GLU A 7 35.90 79.92 0.02
C GLU A 7 36.40 80.61 1.31
N LYS A 8 36.73 79.85 2.33
CA LYS A 8 37.92 80.11 3.20
C LYS A 8 38.19 78.91 4.13
N ASP A 9 39.18 78.30 3.85
CA ASP A 9 40.48 77.96 4.47
C ASP A 9 40.50 77.61 5.98
N MET A 10 41.29 76.62 6.20
CA MET A 10 42.38 76.32 7.14
C MET A 10 42.07 75.34 8.26
N GLY A 11 42.71 74.26 8.21
CA GLY A 11 43.79 73.91 9.10
C GLY A 11 43.55 72.75 10.03
N GLY A 12 44.21 71.64 9.80
CA GLY A 12 44.82 71.04 10.97
C GLY A 12 44.41 69.62 11.31
N PHE A 13 45.42 68.80 11.24
CA PHE A 13 45.68 67.58 12.02
C PHE A 13 45.13 66.21 11.53
N CYS A 14 46.04 65.57 10.88
CA CYS A 14 46.21 64.16 10.70
C CYS A 14 45.94 63.31 11.96
N LYS A 15 45.00 62.39 11.96
CA LYS A 15 45.05 61.15 12.73
C LYS A 15 44.63 59.99 11.85
N LEU A 16 45.65 59.19 11.46
CA LEU A 16 45.48 57.90 10.86
C LEU A 16 44.67 57.00 11.79
N VAL A 17 43.46 56.66 11.40
CA VAL A 17 42.76 55.50 11.99
C VAL A 17 42.77 54.45 10.90
N ARG A 18 43.59 53.41 11.10
CA ARG A 18 43.54 52.16 10.32
C ARG A 18 42.19 51.49 10.60
N ALA A 19 41.27 51.59 9.67
CA ALA A 19 40.08 50.76 9.66
C ALA A 19 40.46 49.43 9.00
N GLY A 20 40.61 48.38 9.78
CA GLY A 20 40.73 47.03 9.32
C GLY A 20 39.38 46.56 8.72
N ALA A 21 39.30 46.47 7.42
CA ALA A 21 38.14 45.86 6.78
C ALA A 21 38.24 44.34 6.95
N GLY A 22 37.55 43.82 7.97
CA GLY A 22 37.31 42.39 8.15
C GLY A 22 36.29 41.93 7.12
N LEU A 23 36.71 41.29 6.01
CA LEU A 23 35.82 40.52 5.16
C LEU A 23 35.35 39.30 5.94
N ALA A 24 34.15 39.35 6.52
CA ALA A 24 33.41 38.17 6.97
C ALA A 24 32.89 37.44 5.72
N ALA A 25 33.63 36.43 5.28
CA ALA A 25 33.15 35.51 4.23
C ALA A 25 32.02 34.65 4.87
N LEU A 26 30.78 34.99 4.60
CA LEU A 26 29.62 34.13 4.87
C LEU A 26 29.73 32.91 3.91
N ALA A 27 30.30 31.82 4.42
CA ALA A 27 30.22 30.54 3.74
C ALA A 27 28.76 30.05 3.86
N ALA A 28 27.94 30.30 2.80
CA ALA A 28 26.66 29.68 2.64
C ALA A 28 26.89 28.19 2.43
N VAL A 29 26.67 27.39 3.47
CA VAL A 29 26.61 25.93 3.35
C VAL A 29 25.36 25.60 2.57
N ILE A 30 25.47 25.48 1.26
CA ILE A 30 24.43 24.92 0.40
C ILE A 30 24.40 23.43 0.71
N SER A 31 23.52 23.03 1.64
CA SER A 31 23.18 21.63 1.84
C SER A 31 22.45 21.16 0.58
N THR A 32 23.19 20.64 -0.37
CA THR A 32 22.60 19.88 -1.47
C THR A 32 22.03 18.60 -0.89
N SER A 33 20.76 18.59 -0.58
CA SER A 33 20.03 17.34 -0.39
C SER A 33 20.14 16.58 -1.70
N ALA A 34 21.06 15.61 -1.76
CA ALA A 34 21.05 14.66 -2.85
C ALA A 34 19.67 14.02 -2.87
N ALA A 35 18.93 14.22 -3.96
CA ALA A 35 17.68 13.50 -4.18
C ALA A 35 18.04 12.01 -4.12
N ARG A 36 17.63 11.34 -3.04
CA ARG A 36 17.82 9.91 -2.88
C ARG A 36 16.92 9.25 -3.93
N ALA A 37 17.48 8.37 -4.73
CA ALA A 37 16.67 7.57 -5.63
C ALA A 37 15.70 6.72 -4.81
N ASP A 38 14.48 6.61 -5.28
CA ASP A 38 13.47 5.73 -4.70
C ASP A 38 14.03 4.31 -4.55
N ALA A 39 13.69 3.64 -3.46
CA ALA A 39 14.15 2.27 -3.25
C ALA A 39 13.51 1.35 -4.30
N ASP A 40 14.29 0.45 -4.88
CA ASP A 40 13.76 -0.55 -5.82
C ASP A 40 13.15 -1.72 -5.04
N ILE A 41 11.83 -1.79 -5.04
CA ILE A 41 11.02 -2.90 -4.47
C ILE A 41 10.40 -3.78 -5.56
N SER A 42 10.78 -3.59 -6.82
CA SER A 42 10.26 -4.38 -7.94
C SER A 42 10.58 -5.86 -7.80
N GLY A 43 9.73 -6.70 -8.36
CA GLY A 43 9.91 -8.15 -8.40
C GLY A 43 8.72 -8.93 -7.88
N ILE A 44 8.87 -10.24 -7.86
CA ILE A 44 7.83 -11.18 -7.38
C ILE A 44 8.06 -11.45 -5.91
N TRP A 45 7.00 -11.28 -5.13
CA TRP A 45 6.98 -11.42 -3.69
C TRP A 45 5.94 -12.43 -3.25
N TRP A 46 6.29 -13.26 -2.28
CA TRP A 46 5.40 -14.27 -1.73
C TRP A 46 5.40 -14.20 -0.21
N ALA A 47 4.22 -14.22 0.41
CA ALA A 47 4.10 -14.20 1.86
C ALA A 47 4.95 -15.31 2.50
N THR A 48 5.79 -14.94 3.45
CA THR A 48 6.67 -15.87 4.17
C THR A 48 5.85 -16.87 4.99
N THR A 49 4.73 -16.41 5.52
CA THR A 49 3.77 -17.20 6.28
C THR A 49 2.37 -16.83 5.86
N TYR A 50 1.47 -17.80 5.88
CA TYR A 50 0.04 -17.59 5.67
C TYR A 50 -0.73 -17.84 6.96
N SER A 51 -1.68 -16.98 7.25
CA SER A 51 -2.68 -17.17 8.30
C SER A 51 -4.07 -16.86 7.75
N PRO A 52 -5.10 -17.68 8.04
CA PRO A 52 -6.47 -17.35 7.67
C PRO A 52 -7.06 -16.19 8.49
N LYS A 53 -6.33 -15.73 9.51
CA LYS A 53 -6.71 -14.68 10.43
C LYS A 53 -5.64 -13.61 10.45
N ILE A 54 -6.02 -12.37 10.21
CA ILE A 54 -5.10 -11.24 10.31
C ILE A 54 -4.54 -11.10 11.73
N LEU A 55 -3.22 -10.99 11.84
CA LEU A 55 -2.52 -10.95 13.12
C LEU A 55 -2.26 -9.50 13.54
N VAL A 56 -2.69 -9.14 14.75
CA VAL A 56 -2.39 -7.82 15.33
C VAL A 56 -0.90 -7.76 15.68
N GLN A 57 -0.22 -6.73 15.19
CA GLN A 57 1.18 -6.48 15.57
C GLN A 57 1.29 -6.25 17.07
N GLY A 58 2.22 -6.97 17.72
CA GLY A 58 2.32 -6.98 19.18
C GLY A 58 1.40 -7.97 19.88
N GLY A 59 0.56 -8.70 19.12
CA GLY A 59 -0.32 -9.75 19.65
C GLY A 59 -1.69 -9.26 20.10
N GLY A 60 -2.53 -10.21 20.50
CA GLY A 60 -3.90 -9.94 20.96
C GLY A 60 -4.95 -9.98 19.86
N ALA A 61 -6.13 -9.50 20.16
CA ALA A 61 -7.26 -9.42 19.24
C ALA A 61 -7.41 -7.99 18.69
N PRO A 62 -7.96 -7.82 17.48
CA PRO A 62 -8.31 -6.51 16.96
C PRO A 62 -9.23 -5.76 17.94
N PRO A 63 -9.03 -4.44 18.15
CA PRO A 63 -9.70 -3.66 19.19
C PRO A 63 -11.14 -3.27 18.79
N LEU A 64 -12.00 -4.26 18.47
CA LEU A 64 -13.36 -4.04 18.07
C LEU A 64 -14.16 -3.29 19.16
N ASN A 65 -14.94 -2.29 18.74
CA ASN A 65 -15.95 -1.66 19.58
C ASN A 65 -17.19 -2.57 19.73
N ALA A 66 -18.28 -2.09 20.34
CA ALA A 66 -19.47 -2.89 20.56
C ALA A 66 -20.14 -3.32 19.24
N GLU A 67 -20.22 -2.42 18.26
CA GLU A 67 -20.79 -2.69 16.93
C GLU A 67 -19.93 -3.70 16.16
N GLY A 68 -18.61 -3.47 16.10
CA GLY A 68 -17.68 -4.38 15.44
C GLY A 68 -17.71 -5.79 16.02
N LYS A 69 -17.83 -5.92 17.37
CA LYS A 69 -17.98 -7.23 18.02
C LYS A 69 -19.29 -7.92 17.62
N ALA A 70 -20.39 -7.18 17.60
CA ALA A 70 -21.70 -7.72 17.20
C ALA A 70 -21.69 -8.16 15.74
N GLN A 71 -21.12 -7.34 14.84
CA GLN A 71 -21.01 -7.67 13.43
C GLN A 71 -20.08 -8.89 13.20
N TYR A 72 -18.94 -8.95 13.88
CA TYR A 72 -18.03 -10.09 13.78
C TYR A 72 -18.67 -11.39 14.27
N ALA A 73 -19.39 -11.36 15.41
CA ALA A 73 -20.13 -12.52 15.91
C ALA A 73 -21.20 -13.00 14.92
N LYS A 74 -21.93 -12.06 14.29
CA LYS A 74 -22.91 -12.35 13.24
C LYS A 74 -22.25 -13.00 12.02
N ASN A 75 -21.10 -12.46 11.57
CA ASN A 75 -20.35 -13.00 10.45
C ASN A 75 -19.88 -14.43 10.73
N LEU A 76 -19.26 -14.66 11.90
CA LEU A 76 -18.82 -16.00 12.32
C LEU A 76 -19.96 -17.03 12.33
N ALA A 77 -21.11 -16.65 12.94
CA ALA A 77 -22.28 -17.53 12.98
C ALA A 77 -22.88 -17.78 11.59
N GLY A 78 -22.92 -16.74 10.75
CA GLY A 78 -23.41 -16.82 9.38
C GLY A 78 -22.54 -17.72 8.50
N LEU A 79 -21.22 -17.53 8.53
CA LEU A 79 -20.25 -18.36 7.81
C LEU A 79 -20.32 -19.83 8.27
N LYS A 80 -20.35 -20.06 9.58
CA LYS A 80 -20.45 -21.42 10.14
C LYS A 80 -21.72 -22.14 9.72
N SER A 81 -22.85 -21.44 9.65
CA SER A 81 -24.16 -22.02 9.28
C SER A 81 -24.39 -22.05 7.77
N GLY A 82 -23.51 -21.48 6.95
CA GLY A 82 -23.68 -21.33 5.50
C GLY A 82 -24.74 -20.28 5.10
N LYS A 83 -25.31 -19.54 6.07
CA LYS A 83 -26.25 -18.44 5.78
C LYS A 83 -25.57 -17.18 5.27
N LEU A 84 -24.30 -16.97 5.65
CA LEU A 84 -23.43 -15.96 5.09
C LEU A 84 -22.39 -16.66 4.23
N VAL A 85 -22.09 -16.08 3.08
CA VAL A 85 -21.11 -16.59 2.13
C VAL A 85 -19.97 -15.60 2.03
N ASP A 86 -18.75 -16.10 2.14
CA ASP A 86 -17.58 -15.33 1.78
C ASP A 86 -17.53 -15.15 0.26
N LYS A 87 -17.91 -13.95 -0.20
CA LYS A 87 -18.05 -13.65 -1.63
C LYS A 87 -16.73 -13.81 -2.38
N ALA A 88 -15.59 -13.47 -1.76
CA ALA A 88 -14.28 -13.64 -2.37
C ALA A 88 -13.97 -15.11 -2.69
N ARG A 89 -14.45 -16.04 -1.87
CA ARG A 89 -14.26 -17.48 -2.05
C ARG A 89 -15.32 -18.14 -2.95
N LYS A 90 -16.54 -17.63 -2.93
CA LYS A 90 -17.67 -18.28 -3.59
C LYS A 90 -17.98 -17.72 -4.96
N VAL A 91 -17.85 -16.42 -5.15
CA VAL A 91 -18.20 -15.73 -6.41
C VAL A 91 -17.02 -14.96 -6.99
N CYS A 92 -15.83 -15.19 -6.45
CA CYS A 92 -14.56 -14.73 -7.00
C CYS A 92 -14.45 -13.19 -7.15
N ILE A 93 -15.10 -12.42 -6.27
CA ILE A 93 -14.79 -10.99 -6.15
C ILE A 93 -13.39 -10.82 -5.56
N SER A 94 -12.85 -9.62 -5.63
CA SER A 94 -11.58 -9.29 -4.96
C SER A 94 -11.65 -9.56 -3.46
N ASP A 95 -10.55 -10.05 -2.88
CA ASP A 95 -10.43 -10.21 -1.43
C ASP A 95 -10.46 -8.87 -0.68
N GLY A 96 -10.11 -7.76 -1.36
CA GLY A 96 -9.92 -6.46 -0.75
C GLY A 96 -8.59 -6.36 0.04
N VAL A 97 -8.10 -5.13 0.23
CA VAL A 97 -6.96 -4.87 1.12
C VAL A 97 -7.49 -4.67 2.54
N PRO A 98 -6.88 -5.26 3.59
CA PRO A 98 -5.58 -5.94 3.63
C PRO A 98 -5.59 -7.43 3.28
N ARG A 99 -6.74 -8.08 3.21
CA ARG A 99 -6.82 -9.53 3.04
C ARG A 99 -6.09 -10.04 1.79
N LEU A 100 -6.11 -9.28 0.69
CA LEU A 100 -5.38 -9.60 -0.53
C LEU A 100 -3.87 -9.75 -0.28
N LEU A 101 -3.31 -8.92 0.61
CA LEU A 101 -1.89 -8.92 0.97
C LEU A 101 -1.46 -10.17 1.78
N GLU A 102 -2.43 -10.85 2.40
CA GLU A 102 -2.23 -12.02 3.26
C GLU A 102 -2.48 -13.35 2.53
N THR A 103 -2.93 -13.31 1.28
CA THR A 103 -3.25 -14.52 0.52
C THR A 103 -2.00 -15.39 0.28
N PRO A 104 -2.16 -16.74 0.20
CA PRO A 104 -1.04 -17.64 -0.06
C PRO A 104 -0.64 -17.68 -1.55
N TYR A 105 -0.77 -16.55 -2.23
CA TYR A 105 -0.44 -16.37 -3.63
C TYR A 105 0.60 -15.27 -3.80
N PRO A 106 1.53 -15.39 -4.75
CA PRO A 106 2.50 -14.35 -5.01
C PRO A 106 1.86 -13.14 -5.69
N PHE A 107 2.56 -12.02 -5.58
CA PHE A 107 2.28 -10.81 -6.34
C PHE A 107 3.57 -10.25 -6.93
N GLU A 108 3.43 -9.49 -7.99
CA GLU A 108 4.55 -8.80 -8.63
C GLU A 108 4.38 -7.30 -8.51
N LEU A 109 5.45 -6.63 -8.09
CA LEU A 109 5.55 -5.17 -8.00
C LEU A 109 6.32 -4.61 -9.18
N PHE A 110 5.77 -3.56 -9.78
CA PHE A 110 6.40 -2.79 -10.86
C PHE A 110 6.47 -1.32 -10.48
N GLN A 111 7.65 -0.71 -10.69
CA GLN A 111 7.88 0.73 -10.51
C GLN A 111 7.93 1.46 -11.85
N VAL A 112 7.24 0.94 -12.83
CA VAL A 112 7.10 1.51 -14.17
C VAL A 112 5.62 1.58 -14.56
N PRO A 113 5.15 2.70 -15.14
CA PRO A 113 5.91 3.92 -15.45
C PRO A 113 6.32 4.68 -14.18
N LYS A 114 7.29 5.58 -14.30
CA LYS A 114 7.71 6.44 -13.17
C LYS A 114 6.51 7.23 -12.62
N GLY A 115 6.47 7.38 -11.29
CA GLY A 115 5.37 8.06 -10.58
C GLY A 115 4.19 7.16 -10.25
N GLN A 116 4.38 5.85 -10.34
CA GLN A 116 3.35 4.87 -10.03
C GLN A 116 3.99 3.56 -9.55
N ILE A 117 3.34 2.90 -8.60
CA ILE A 117 3.59 1.49 -8.27
C ILE A 117 2.41 0.69 -8.79
N THR A 118 2.69 -0.41 -9.44
CA THR A 118 1.67 -1.36 -9.90
C THR A 118 1.91 -2.71 -9.24
N MET A 119 0.88 -3.25 -8.60
CA MET A 119 0.89 -4.61 -8.03
C MET A 119 -0.06 -5.49 -8.84
N ILE A 120 0.44 -6.65 -9.26
CA ILE A 120 -0.38 -7.69 -9.89
C ILE A 120 -0.34 -8.92 -8.98
N HIS A 121 -1.48 -9.28 -8.43
CA HIS A 121 -1.63 -10.49 -7.64
C HIS A 121 -2.00 -11.67 -8.54
N GLU A 122 -1.38 -12.84 -8.28
CA GLU A 122 -1.71 -14.07 -9.00
C GLU A 122 -3.17 -14.46 -8.79
N LEU A 123 -3.66 -14.30 -7.57
CA LEU A 123 -5.05 -14.60 -7.24
C LEU A 123 -6.00 -13.68 -8.03
N ASN A 124 -6.72 -14.25 -8.98
CA ASN A 124 -7.71 -13.56 -9.84
C ASN A 124 -7.14 -12.38 -10.64
N HIS A 125 -5.83 -12.33 -10.89
CA HIS A 125 -5.15 -11.23 -11.61
C HIS A 125 -5.50 -9.84 -11.08
N GLN A 126 -5.64 -9.72 -9.77
CA GLN A 126 -6.05 -8.47 -9.16
C GLN A 126 -4.96 -7.41 -9.33
N LEU A 127 -5.35 -6.33 -9.97
CA LEU A 127 -4.51 -5.18 -10.23
C LEU A 127 -4.73 -4.12 -9.16
N ARG A 128 -3.65 -3.62 -8.58
CA ARG A 128 -3.67 -2.44 -7.72
C ARG A 128 -2.68 -1.42 -8.26
N VAL A 129 -3.18 -0.23 -8.58
CA VAL A 129 -2.36 0.89 -9.06
C VAL A 129 -2.28 1.93 -7.96
N ILE A 130 -1.07 2.35 -7.64
CA ILE A 130 -0.75 3.32 -6.59
C ILE A 130 -0.02 4.49 -7.22
N PRO A 131 -0.72 5.55 -7.66
CA PRO A 131 -0.10 6.78 -8.11
C PRO A 131 0.74 7.39 -6.99
N LEU A 132 1.92 7.92 -7.32
CA LEU A 132 2.81 8.55 -6.36
C LEU A 132 2.63 10.07 -6.34
N ASP A 133 2.90 10.67 -5.16
CA ASP A 133 2.96 12.11 -4.92
C ASP A 133 1.67 12.85 -5.33
N ARG A 134 0.53 12.19 -5.08
CA ARG A 134 -0.81 12.75 -5.29
C ARG A 134 -1.57 12.77 -3.98
N PRO A 135 -2.51 13.73 -3.81
CA PRO A 135 -3.40 13.71 -2.66
C PRO A 135 -4.32 12.49 -2.71
N LEU A 136 -4.61 11.93 -1.54
CA LEU A 136 -5.67 10.93 -1.41
C LEU A 136 -7.01 11.60 -1.76
N GLY A 137 -7.76 11.00 -2.67
CA GLY A 137 -9.09 11.48 -3.04
C GLY A 137 -10.07 11.37 -1.87
N LYS A 138 -11.07 12.23 -1.85
CA LYS A 138 -12.18 12.07 -0.93
C LYS A 138 -13.07 10.93 -1.41
N TYR A 139 -13.60 10.15 -0.47
CA TYR A 139 -14.46 9.02 -0.79
C TYR A 139 -15.65 9.43 -1.68
N GLU A 140 -16.29 10.55 -1.38
CA GLU A 140 -17.45 11.06 -2.10
C GLU A 140 -17.16 11.41 -3.57
N ASP A 141 -15.91 11.76 -3.87
CA ASP A 141 -15.47 12.07 -5.23
C ASP A 141 -15.11 10.80 -6.04
N LEU A 142 -14.92 9.67 -5.34
CA LEU A 142 -14.53 8.39 -5.92
C LEU A 142 -15.73 7.47 -6.20
N VAL A 143 -16.87 7.75 -5.60
CA VAL A 143 -18.16 7.08 -5.88
C VAL A 143 -18.73 7.66 -7.18
N PRO A 144 -18.74 6.91 -8.30
CA PRO A 144 -19.63 5.78 -8.47
C PRO A 144 -18.93 4.46 -8.84
N PHE A 145 -17.65 4.33 -8.64
CA PHE A 145 -16.92 3.13 -9.03
C PHE A 145 -16.60 2.31 -7.78
N GLU A 146 -17.37 1.27 -7.54
CA GLU A 146 -17.13 0.32 -6.47
C GLU A 146 -15.74 -0.30 -6.62
N ASN A 147 -14.93 -0.28 -5.53
CA ASN A 147 -13.59 -0.84 -5.53
C ASN A 147 -13.29 -1.61 -4.25
N TYR A 148 -13.12 -2.91 -4.38
CA TYR A 148 -12.79 -3.77 -3.24
C TYR A 148 -11.40 -3.51 -2.66
N ASN A 149 -10.45 -3.09 -3.49
CA ASN A 149 -9.07 -2.80 -3.06
C ASN A 149 -8.89 -1.35 -2.60
N GLY A 150 -9.97 -0.54 -2.66
CA GLY A 150 -9.92 0.89 -2.37
C GLY A 150 -9.12 1.68 -3.42
N TYR A 151 -8.99 2.97 -3.17
CA TYR A 151 -8.20 3.90 -3.97
C TYR A 151 -6.94 4.28 -3.21
N SER A 152 -5.81 3.96 -3.79
CA SER A 152 -4.50 4.11 -3.17
C SER A 152 -3.74 5.29 -3.76
N VAL A 153 -2.99 5.99 -2.91
CA VAL A 153 -1.92 6.92 -3.31
C VAL A 153 -0.69 6.63 -2.48
N GLY A 154 0.48 6.91 -3.00
CA GLY A 154 1.74 6.66 -2.30
C GLY A 154 2.72 7.80 -2.38
N HIS A 155 3.71 7.76 -1.50
CA HIS A 155 4.91 8.61 -1.57
C HIS A 155 6.08 7.90 -0.89
N TRP A 156 7.29 8.33 -1.19
CA TRP A 156 8.49 7.78 -0.59
C TRP A 156 8.95 8.60 0.63
N GLU A 157 9.17 7.93 1.75
CA GLU A 157 9.86 8.44 2.93
C GLU A 157 11.21 7.73 3.08
N GLY A 158 12.23 8.25 2.44
CA GLY A 158 13.54 7.61 2.39
C GLY A 158 13.50 6.32 1.57
N ASP A 159 13.61 5.16 2.22
CA ASP A 159 13.54 3.82 1.62
C ASP A 159 12.19 3.12 1.84
N THR A 160 11.24 3.82 2.41
CA THR A 160 9.92 3.31 2.75
C THR A 160 8.87 3.93 1.85
N LEU A 161 8.13 3.10 1.13
CA LEU A 161 6.93 3.49 0.41
C LEU A 161 5.78 3.58 1.43
N VAL A 162 5.19 4.76 1.57
CA VAL A 162 3.97 4.97 2.36
C VAL A 162 2.79 4.99 1.43
N VAL A 163 1.80 4.13 1.66
CA VAL A 163 0.58 4.04 0.86
C VAL A 163 -0.64 4.31 1.73
N GLN A 164 -1.46 5.25 1.31
CA GLN A 164 -2.76 5.51 1.93
C GLN A 164 -3.87 5.04 1.01
N THR A 165 -4.89 4.40 1.59
CA THR A 165 -6.01 3.85 0.82
C THR A 165 -7.32 4.08 1.55
N ASN A 166 -8.32 4.57 0.83
CA ASN A 166 -9.71 4.71 1.27
C ASN A 166 -10.67 4.23 0.17
N GLY A 167 -11.97 4.41 0.35
CA GLY A 167 -12.98 4.07 -0.66
C GLY A 167 -13.15 2.55 -0.80
N TYR A 168 -13.14 1.85 0.30
CA TYR A 168 -13.42 0.42 0.36
C TYR A 168 -14.91 0.13 0.32
N ILE A 169 -15.28 -0.96 -0.35
CA ILE A 169 -16.63 -1.51 -0.27
C ILE A 169 -16.67 -2.46 0.92
N ASP A 170 -17.68 -2.33 1.79
CA ASP A 170 -17.84 -3.10 3.02
C ASP A 170 -18.36 -4.53 2.83
N GLU A 171 -18.35 -5.02 1.59
CA GLU A 171 -18.81 -6.38 1.24
C GLU A 171 -17.76 -7.47 1.46
N THR A 172 -16.52 -7.09 1.79
CA THR A 172 -15.42 -8.01 2.05
C THR A 172 -15.12 -8.14 3.54
N PHE A 173 -14.19 -9.01 3.87
CA PHE A 173 -13.69 -9.18 5.23
C PHE A 173 -12.19 -8.88 5.27
N LEU A 174 -11.71 -8.42 6.41
CA LEU A 174 -10.28 -8.19 6.61
C LEU A 174 -9.46 -9.50 6.63
N ASP A 175 -10.13 -10.64 6.90
CA ASP A 175 -9.51 -11.96 6.90
C ASP A 175 -10.53 -13.07 6.54
N SER A 176 -10.05 -14.31 6.48
CA SER A 176 -10.91 -15.46 6.13
C SER A 176 -11.86 -15.89 7.25
N THR A 177 -11.81 -15.26 8.42
CA THR A 177 -12.70 -15.56 9.54
C THR A 177 -13.95 -14.68 9.59
N GLY A 178 -14.01 -13.67 8.71
CA GLY A 178 -15.14 -12.75 8.63
C GLY A 178 -14.99 -11.51 9.50
N LEU A 179 -13.75 -11.13 9.83
CA LEU A 179 -13.47 -9.88 10.53
C LEU A 179 -13.96 -8.69 9.70
N PRO A 180 -14.88 -7.87 10.22
CA PRO A 180 -15.51 -6.82 9.43
C PRO A 180 -14.65 -5.57 9.30
N HIS A 181 -14.93 -4.79 8.27
CA HIS A 181 -14.57 -3.38 8.13
C HIS A 181 -15.77 -2.60 7.63
N SER A 182 -15.69 -1.27 7.71
CA SER A 182 -16.69 -0.38 7.16
C SER A 182 -16.20 0.30 5.89
N ASP A 183 -17.08 1.00 5.21
CA ASP A 183 -16.78 1.89 4.08
C ASP A 183 -15.94 3.12 4.50
N GLU A 184 -15.97 3.49 5.79
CA GLU A 184 -15.16 4.58 6.36
C GLU A 184 -13.71 4.16 6.67
N MET A 185 -13.35 2.91 6.40
CA MET A 185 -11.99 2.43 6.66
C MET A 185 -10.95 3.21 5.85
N LEU A 186 -9.89 3.61 6.53
CA LEU A 186 -8.66 4.15 5.96
C LEU A 186 -7.50 3.23 6.35
N THR A 187 -6.65 2.87 5.40
CA THR A 187 -5.41 2.16 5.71
C THR A 187 -4.18 3.00 5.36
N THR A 188 -3.12 2.80 6.14
CA THR A 188 -1.79 3.33 5.83
C THR A 188 -0.79 2.19 5.88
N GLU A 189 -0.20 1.86 4.75
CA GLU A 189 0.83 0.83 4.61
C GLU A 189 2.21 1.49 4.61
N ARG A 190 3.19 0.81 5.21
CA ARG A 190 4.60 1.19 5.18
C ARG A 190 5.41 0.01 4.65
N VAL A 191 5.76 0.10 3.38
CA VAL A 191 6.39 -0.98 2.63
C VAL A 191 7.88 -0.67 2.45
N ARG A 192 8.74 -1.60 2.87
CA ARG A 192 10.21 -1.43 2.73
C ARG A 192 10.93 -2.76 2.63
N LYS A 193 12.10 -2.77 2.02
CA LYS A 193 13.02 -3.91 2.13
C LYS A 193 13.67 -3.93 3.51
N ILE A 194 13.56 -5.06 4.20
CA ILE A 194 14.24 -5.31 5.48
C ILE A 194 15.47 -6.20 5.32
N ALA A 195 15.62 -6.84 4.17
CA ALA A 195 16.78 -7.57 3.69
C ALA A 195 16.77 -7.61 2.15
N ASN A 196 17.86 -8.09 1.53
CA ASN A 196 17.96 -8.13 0.06
C ASN A 196 16.79 -8.87 -0.61
N ASN A 197 16.29 -9.91 0.04
CA ASN A 197 15.22 -10.77 -0.45
C ASN A 197 13.97 -10.75 0.43
N GLN A 198 13.82 -9.76 1.31
CA GLN A 198 12.65 -9.63 2.17
C GLN A 198 12.04 -8.25 2.09
N LEU A 199 10.73 -8.22 1.87
CA LEU A 199 9.89 -7.02 1.90
C LEU A 199 8.99 -7.11 3.14
N GLU A 200 8.90 -6.00 3.86
CA GLU A 200 7.98 -5.82 4.98
C GLU A 200 6.89 -4.84 4.57
N ASP A 201 5.67 -5.14 4.97
CA ASP A 201 4.54 -4.23 4.90
C ASP A 201 3.88 -4.16 6.28
N VAL A 202 3.89 -2.97 6.88
CA VAL A 202 3.17 -2.69 8.12
C VAL A 202 1.96 -1.84 7.78
N ILE A 203 0.79 -2.45 7.88
CA ILE A 203 -0.48 -1.78 7.62
C ILE A 203 -1.13 -1.32 8.92
N THR A 204 -1.47 -0.04 8.98
CA THR A 204 -2.32 0.56 10.03
C THR A 204 -3.74 0.63 9.53
N ILE A 205 -4.68 0.13 10.31
CA ILE A 205 -6.11 0.13 10.03
C ILE A 205 -6.77 1.15 10.95
N HIS A 206 -7.39 2.16 10.35
CA HIS A 206 -8.21 3.16 10.99
C HIS A 206 -9.65 2.99 10.51
N ASP A 207 -10.53 2.58 11.40
CA ASP A 207 -11.96 2.39 11.11
C ASP A 207 -12.76 2.68 12.40
N PRO A 208 -13.06 3.94 12.67
CA PRO A 208 -13.69 4.37 13.93
C PRO A 208 -15.12 3.84 14.09
N LYS A 209 -15.77 3.42 13.00
CA LYS A 209 -17.10 2.83 13.02
C LYS A 209 -17.12 1.46 13.69
N LEU A 210 -16.07 0.66 13.53
CA LEU A 210 -16.01 -0.72 14.03
C LEU A 210 -14.91 -0.97 15.08
N TYR A 211 -13.95 -0.08 15.24
CA TYR A 211 -12.80 -0.24 16.13
C TYR A 211 -12.68 0.92 17.12
N THR A 212 -12.19 0.63 18.33
CA THR A 212 -12.01 1.63 19.40
C THR A 212 -10.76 2.48 19.24
N LYS A 213 -9.81 2.04 18.43
CA LYS A 213 -8.52 2.70 18.13
C LYS A 213 -7.90 2.09 16.88
N ASP A 214 -6.95 2.78 16.30
CA ASP A 214 -6.10 2.26 15.23
C ASP A 214 -5.33 1.04 15.72
N TRP A 215 -5.08 0.12 14.80
CA TRP A 215 -4.31 -1.07 15.06
C TRP A 215 -3.51 -1.47 13.82
N GLN A 216 -2.50 -2.31 14.01
CA GLN A 216 -1.56 -2.66 12.95
C GLN A 216 -1.48 -4.16 12.75
N SER A 217 -1.23 -4.54 11.50
CA SER A 217 -0.76 -5.87 11.11
C SER A 217 0.56 -5.73 10.37
N ARG A 218 1.33 -6.82 10.35
CA ARG A 218 2.64 -6.87 9.71
C ARG A 218 2.74 -8.09 8.81
N PHE A 219 3.05 -7.85 7.55
CA PHE A 219 3.30 -8.89 6.56
C PHE A 219 4.78 -8.89 6.18
N VAL A 220 5.32 -10.08 5.94
CA VAL A 220 6.68 -10.25 5.44
C VAL A 220 6.64 -11.17 4.23
N TYR A 221 7.30 -10.73 3.18
CA TYR A 221 7.36 -11.44 1.91
C TYR A 221 8.79 -11.80 1.58
N THR A 222 8.97 -12.94 0.94
CA THR A 222 10.25 -13.38 0.37
C THR A 222 10.24 -13.18 -1.13
N GLN A 223 11.29 -12.58 -1.66
CA GLN A 223 11.46 -12.42 -3.11
C GLN A 223 11.65 -13.77 -3.79
N ARG A 224 10.95 -13.96 -4.91
CA ARG A 224 10.97 -15.20 -5.68
C ARG A 224 11.41 -14.93 -7.11
N ASN A 225 12.67 -15.21 -7.39
CA ASN A 225 13.25 -15.06 -8.73
C ASN A 225 13.15 -16.34 -9.57
N ASP A 226 12.64 -17.41 -8.97
CA ASP A 226 12.54 -18.78 -9.51
C ASP A 226 11.15 -19.09 -10.06
N ILE A 227 10.17 -18.20 -9.88
CA ILE A 227 8.79 -18.37 -10.34
C ILE A 227 8.35 -17.23 -11.25
N ARG A 228 7.19 -17.39 -11.86
CA ARG A 228 6.44 -16.35 -12.57
C ARG A 228 5.02 -16.35 -12.05
N ILE A 229 4.37 -15.18 -12.09
CA ILE A 229 2.94 -15.07 -11.84
C ILE A 229 2.21 -16.00 -12.82
N GLN A 230 1.36 -16.84 -12.29
CA GLN A 230 0.57 -17.79 -13.07
C GLN A 230 -0.77 -17.19 -13.43
N ASP A 231 -1.34 -17.71 -14.49
CA ASP A 231 -2.72 -17.42 -14.87
C ASP A 231 -3.67 -18.21 -13.96
N TYR A 232 -4.01 -17.63 -12.81
CA TYR A 232 -4.90 -18.22 -11.81
C TYR A 232 -6.18 -17.41 -11.67
N SER A 233 -7.30 -18.06 -11.98
CA SER A 233 -8.63 -17.50 -11.75
C SER A 233 -9.42 -18.43 -10.83
N CYS A 234 -9.99 -17.87 -9.78
CA CYS A 234 -10.90 -18.55 -8.87
C CYS A 234 -12.08 -19.20 -9.64
N ASN A 235 -12.55 -18.53 -10.68
CA ASN A 235 -13.64 -19.03 -11.51
C ASN A 235 -13.26 -20.31 -12.26
N ASP A 236 -12.04 -20.39 -12.75
CA ASP A 236 -11.52 -21.61 -13.41
C ASP A 236 -11.41 -22.78 -12.43
N ALA A 237 -10.95 -22.53 -11.20
CA ALA A 237 -10.84 -23.54 -10.15
C ALA A 237 -12.22 -24.09 -9.75
N THR A 238 -13.25 -23.24 -9.71
CA THR A 238 -14.62 -23.67 -9.37
C THR A 238 -15.31 -24.45 -10.48
N HIS A 239 -14.95 -24.21 -11.75
CA HIS A 239 -15.56 -24.88 -12.88
C HIS A 239 -14.85 -26.17 -13.29
N ARG A 240 -13.58 -26.34 -12.97
CA ARG A 240 -12.76 -27.47 -13.44
C ARG A 240 -12.35 -28.48 -12.37
N ASP A 241 -12.74 -28.27 -11.11
CA ASP A 241 -12.28 -29.10 -9.97
C ASP A 241 -10.76 -29.41 -10.05
N LEU A 242 -9.95 -28.39 -10.22
CA LEU A 242 -8.49 -28.51 -10.24
C LEU A 242 -7.88 -28.76 -8.84
N SER A 243 -8.72 -28.90 -7.82
CA SER A 243 -8.30 -29.13 -6.43
C SER A 243 -7.72 -30.52 -6.20
N SER A 244 -7.87 -31.44 -7.14
CA SER A 244 -7.36 -32.82 -7.04
C SER A 244 -6.47 -33.19 -8.22
N VAL A 245 -5.52 -34.12 -7.99
CA VAL A 245 -4.70 -34.71 -9.06
C VAL A 245 -5.59 -35.35 -10.15
N LYS A 246 -6.75 -35.88 -9.76
CA LYS A 246 -7.74 -36.45 -10.67
C LYS A 246 -8.32 -35.38 -11.58
N GLY A 247 -8.79 -34.25 -11.02
CA GLY A 247 -9.33 -33.10 -11.78
C GLY A 247 -8.31 -32.52 -12.77
N VAL A 248 -7.04 -32.40 -12.36
CA VAL A 248 -5.96 -31.97 -13.26
C VAL A 248 -5.78 -32.94 -14.44
N ASN A 249 -5.81 -34.26 -14.19
CA ASN A 249 -5.65 -35.26 -15.23
C ASN A 249 -6.87 -35.27 -16.16
N GLU A 250 -8.08 -35.15 -15.64
CA GLU A 250 -9.31 -35.07 -16.43
C GLU A 250 -9.30 -33.80 -17.31
N ALA A 251 -8.87 -32.65 -16.78
CA ALA A 251 -8.72 -31.41 -17.56
C ALA A 251 -7.67 -31.56 -18.67
N ARG A 252 -6.52 -32.21 -18.39
CA ARG A 252 -5.51 -32.50 -19.41
C ARG A 252 -6.02 -33.40 -20.49
N GLN A 253 -6.78 -34.46 -20.16
CA GLN A 253 -7.39 -35.37 -21.12
C GLN A 253 -8.46 -34.67 -21.96
N ALA A 254 -9.32 -33.85 -21.33
CA ALA A 254 -10.34 -33.09 -22.04
C ALA A 254 -9.69 -32.08 -23.02
N ARG A 255 -8.60 -31.45 -22.67
CA ARG A 255 -7.83 -30.56 -23.56
C ARG A 255 -7.23 -31.33 -24.74
N ALA A 256 -6.60 -32.49 -24.46
CA ALA A 256 -6.02 -33.33 -25.48
C ALA A 256 -7.08 -33.85 -26.48
N GLN A 257 -8.33 -33.93 -26.05
CA GLN A 257 -9.48 -34.36 -26.87
C GLN A 257 -10.24 -33.19 -27.51
N GLY A 258 -9.74 -31.95 -27.38
CA GLY A 258 -10.37 -30.76 -27.96
C GLY A 258 -11.72 -30.36 -27.35
N ARG A 259 -12.07 -30.89 -26.18
CA ARG A 259 -13.38 -30.66 -25.52
C ARG A 259 -13.44 -29.39 -24.63
N LEU A 260 -12.33 -28.68 -24.44
CA LEU A 260 -12.27 -27.52 -23.53
C LEU A 260 -12.63 -26.18 -24.19
N TYR A 261 -13.02 -26.18 -25.47
CA TYR A 261 -13.33 -24.93 -26.19
C TYR A 261 -14.66 -25.03 -26.98
N GLN A 262 -15.58 -25.89 -26.54
CA GLN A 262 -16.92 -25.95 -27.08
C GLN A 262 -17.95 -25.32 -26.15
#